data_c58874c1921f9319eb8210d56189f483
#
_entry.id   c58874c1921f9319eb8210d56189f483
#
_cell.length_a   1.000
_cell.length_b   1.000
_cell.length_c   1.000
_cell.angle_alpha   90.00
_cell.angle_beta   90.00
_cell.angle_gamma   90.00
#
_symmetry.space_group_name_H-M   'P 1'
#
loop_
_entity.id
_entity.type
_entity.pdbx_description
1 polymer ?
#
loop_
_entity_poly.entity_id
_entity_poly.type
_entity_poly.pdbx_seq_one_letter_code
_entity_poly.pdbx_strand_id
1 'polypeptide(L)'
;MPIDLKLERFKEENQEELEFCPSAHHPSAPAHESFDISTTVDPSYVIALIRKLLPSDVKIGEKDALGSDEWNKGPKTKGLEFHAVNLSENGGEVEAMAAAQNFGEVDNTKAVDDELQHHHDKHQGVMVGEETWEECGCILWDLAASEDHAEFMVQNLILEVLLATLVVSQSSRITEISLGIIGNLACHETPRKQIASTNGLVKVIVDQLFLDDVPCLCEACRSITLCLQGGEGVVCAEALQDEQILSRILWIADNALNLQLIEKSVGLLLAALESRKEVADILLPPLMKLGLSGLLINLFASEMSILTGERTSERYAVLELILRTIEALSVIDEYSEQICLNKELFQLLNELIKLPDKIEVANSCVTAAVLIANILTDATDLASDLSQDPTFLQGIFDIYPLASGDMEAQSALWSIIARLLSQVQESEMSPSDLHLFVAMFATKVDLIEDELLDHQLDDVEHESSATCGTKVNARRIALKRIFDILTQWKSLEDDKKKVSKGENYINEEDVDNLLNCCHKTWGSCTMDHS
;
A
#
# COMPACT_ATOMS: atom_id res chain seq x y z
N MET A 1 46.64 13.64 6.27
CA MET A 1 47.22 12.34 6.56
C MET A 1 47.34 12.19 8.07
N PRO A 2 46.57 11.36 8.77
CA PRO A 2 46.51 9.90 8.72
C PRO A 2 45.09 9.40 9.01
N ILE A 3 44.39 8.82 8.03
CA ILE A 3 43.07 8.16 8.22
C ILE A 3 43.10 6.71 7.70
N ASP A 4 44.19 6.27 7.06
CA ASP A 4 44.25 4.96 6.41
C ASP A 4 44.70 3.75 7.27
N LEU A 5 45.01 3.96 8.55
CA LEU A 5 45.57 2.88 9.41
C LEU A 5 44.55 2.20 10.35
N LYS A 6 43.30 2.62 10.35
CA LYS A 6 42.24 1.98 11.19
C LYS A 6 41.33 1.00 10.44
N LEU A 7 41.33 1.02 9.11
CA LEU A 7 40.48 0.12 8.32
C LEU A 7 41.10 -1.23 8.02
N GLU A 8 42.42 -1.34 8.07
CA GLU A 8 43.12 -2.62 7.86
C GLU A 8 43.13 -3.53 9.09
N ARG A 9 43.04 -2.97 10.29
CA ARG A 9 43.02 -3.75 11.53
C ARG A 9 41.71 -4.50 11.81
N PHE A 10 40.62 -4.09 11.22
CA PHE A 10 39.31 -4.77 11.33
C PHE A 10 39.13 -5.90 10.33
N LYS A 11 40.02 -6.05 9.35
CA LYS A 11 39.96 -7.16 8.38
C LYS A 11 40.76 -8.38 8.77
N GLU A 12 41.71 -8.25 9.69
CA GLU A 12 42.55 -9.38 10.13
C GLU A 12 41.96 -10.15 11.34
N GLU A 13 41.11 -9.55 12.17
CA GLU A 13 40.53 -10.22 13.34
C GLU A 13 39.29 -11.08 13.04
N ASN A 14 38.73 -11.05 11.83
CA ASN A 14 37.55 -11.85 11.45
C ASN A 14 37.87 -13.05 10.56
N GLN A 15 39.11 -13.46 10.41
CA GLN A 15 39.50 -14.60 9.57
C GLN A 15 39.90 -15.88 10.34
N GLU A 16 39.88 -15.89 11.68
CA GLU A 16 40.34 -17.06 12.47
C GLU A 16 39.23 -17.85 13.21
N GLU A 17 37.93 -17.61 13.04
CA GLU A 17 36.90 -18.38 13.74
C GLU A 17 35.85 -19.04 12.84
N LEU A 18 36.21 -19.53 11.66
CA LEU A 18 35.31 -20.37 10.84
C LEU A 18 35.98 -21.62 10.29
N GLU A 19 36.76 -22.31 11.12
CA GLU A 19 37.14 -23.70 10.87
C GLU A 19 36.49 -24.60 11.93
N PHE A 20 35.26 -25.07 11.73
CA PHE A 20 34.81 -26.41 12.15
C PHE A 20 33.36 -26.69 11.71
N CYS A 21 33.21 -27.20 10.49
CA CYS A 21 32.10 -28.09 10.14
C CYS A 21 32.63 -29.18 9.24
N PRO A 22 32.55 -30.47 9.62
CA PRO A 22 32.98 -31.55 8.75
C PRO A 22 32.00 -31.69 7.59
N SER A 23 32.54 -31.53 6.42
CA SER A 23 31.88 -31.61 5.15
C SER A 23 31.20 -32.93 4.91
N ALA A 24 29.95 -32.88 4.55
CA ALA A 24 29.23 -33.91 3.85
C ALA A 24 29.88 -34.24 2.50
N HIS A 25 29.86 -35.51 2.14
CA HIS A 25 30.49 -36.13 0.99
C HIS A 25 29.90 -35.71 -0.37
N HIS A 26 30.17 -34.48 -0.83
CA HIS A 26 30.00 -34.13 -2.23
C HIS A 26 31.31 -33.52 -2.76
N PRO A 27 31.87 -34.02 -3.87
CA PRO A 27 33.01 -33.38 -4.49
C PRO A 27 32.64 -31.96 -4.89
N SER A 28 33.43 -30.97 -4.44
CA SER A 28 33.30 -29.61 -4.89
C SER A 28 33.43 -29.56 -6.41
N ALA A 29 32.45 -28.97 -7.08
CA ALA A 29 32.56 -28.70 -8.51
C ALA A 29 33.80 -27.82 -8.80
N PRO A 30 34.52 -28.06 -9.88
CA PRO A 30 35.67 -27.23 -10.24
C PRO A 30 35.26 -25.77 -10.40
N ALA A 31 36.09 -24.85 -9.88
CA ALA A 31 35.80 -23.43 -9.74
C ALA A 31 35.60 -22.67 -11.09
N HIS A 32 35.56 -23.34 -12.22
CA HIS A 32 35.40 -22.77 -13.57
C HIS A 32 34.17 -23.28 -14.34
N GLU A 33 33.35 -24.14 -13.73
CA GLU A 33 32.04 -24.46 -14.28
C GLU A 33 30.99 -23.66 -13.52
N SER A 34 30.85 -22.38 -13.86
CA SER A 34 29.59 -21.69 -13.68
C SER A 34 28.60 -22.42 -14.61
N PHE A 35 27.85 -23.37 -14.05
CA PHE A 35 26.64 -23.85 -14.70
C PHE A 35 25.73 -22.65 -14.83
N ASP A 36 25.74 -22.03 -15.99
CA ASP A 36 24.67 -21.14 -16.41
C ASP A 36 23.43 -22.04 -16.58
N ILE A 37 22.72 -22.27 -15.45
CA ILE A 37 21.40 -22.86 -15.47
C ILE A 37 20.44 -21.73 -15.89
N SER A 38 20.65 -21.20 -17.08
CA SER A 38 19.58 -20.55 -17.81
C SER A 38 18.62 -21.67 -18.22
N THR A 39 17.73 -22.06 -17.32
CA THR A 39 16.58 -22.90 -17.66
C THR A 39 15.64 -22.06 -18.52
N THR A 40 16.03 -21.81 -19.75
CA THR A 40 15.13 -21.30 -20.78
C THR A 40 14.10 -22.40 -21.01
N VAL A 41 12.89 -22.17 -20.54
CA VAL A 41 11.77 -23.08 -20.80
C VAL A 41 11.58 -23.14 -22.31
N ASP A 42 11.53 -24.37 -22.86
CA ASP A 42 11.36 -24.59 -24.32
C ASP A 42 10.08 -23.85 -24.78
N PRO A 43 10.18 -22.94 -25.77
CA PRO A 43 9.01 -22.25 -26.33
C PRO A 43 7.90 -23.20 -26.78
N SER A 44 8.25 -24.40 -27.31
CA SER A 44 7.28 -25.40 -27.69
C SER A 44 6.47 -25.95 -26.54
N TYR A 45 7.08 -26.01 -25.35
CA TYR A 45 6.40 -26.42 -24.12
C TYR A 45 5.36 -25.36 -23.67
N VAL A 46 5.72 -24.07 -23.68
CA VAL A 46 4.78 -22.98 -23.38
C VAL A 46 3.58 -23.00 -24.32
N ILE A 47 3.81 -23.15 -25.64
CA ILE A 47 2.73 -23.25 -26.63
C ILE A 47 1.86 -24.49 -26.36
N ALA A 48 2.45 -25.61 -25.97
CA ALA A 48 1.71 -26.83 -25.65
C ALA A 48 0.82 -26.63 -24.41
N LEU A 49 1.30 -25.91 -23.39
CA LEU A 49 0.49 -25.54 -22.20
C LEU A 49 -0.70 -24.63 -22.59
N ILE A 50 -0.45 -23.55 -23.36
CA ILE A 50 -1.52 -22.66 -23.83
C ILE A 50 -2.58 -23.43 -24.61
N ARG A 51 -2.20 -24.36 -25.48
CA ARG A 51 -3.13 -25.19 -26.24
C ARG A 51 -4.00 -26.09 -25.35
N LYS A 52 -3.47 -26.55 -24.23
CA LYS A 52 -4.23 -27.36 -23.27
C LYS A 52 -5.31 -26.58 -22.51
N LEU A 53 -5.20 -25.24 -22.47
CA LEU A 53 -6.23 -24.38 -21.90
C LEU A 53 -7.45 -24.22 -22.83
N LEU A 54 -7.33 -24.59 -24.11
CA LEU A 54 -8.46 -24.50 -25.03
C LEU A 54 -9.52 -25.56 -24.70
N PRO A 55 -10.83 -25.21 -24.78
CA PRO A 55 -11.90 -26.15 -24.55
C PRO A 55 -11.79 -27.39 -25.45
N SER A 56 -11.95 -28.57 -24.86
CA SER A 56 -11.75 -29.86 -25.55
C SER A 56 -12.81 -30.16 -26.63
N ASP A 57 -13.81 -29.32 -26.83
CA ASP A 57 -14.92 -29.56 -27.77
C ASP A 57 -14.60 -29.21 -29.22
N VAL A 58 -13.40 -28.73 -29.54
CA VAL A 58 -12.92 -28.64 -30.91
C VAL A 58 -12.17 -29.93 -31.28
N LYS A 59 -12.83 -31.08 -31.21
CA LYS A 59 -12.45 -32.24 -31.97
C LYS A 59 -12.76 -31.93 -33.44
N ILE A 60 -11.80 -31.28 -34.11
CA ILE A 60 -11.73 -31.30 -35.58
C ILE A 60 -11.60 -32.77 -35.94
N GLY A 61 -12.68 -33.30 -36.51
CA GLY A 61 -12.76 -34.70 -36.85
C GLY A 61 -11.61 -35.10 -37.80
N GLU A 62 -10.62 -35.79 -37.26
CA GLU A 62 -9.83 -36.72 -38.03
C GLU A 62 -10.76 -37.89 -38.38
N LYS A 63 -11.50 -37.70 -39.45
CA LYS A 63 -12.10 -38.80 -40.20
C LYS A 63 -11.48 -38.85 -41.60
N ASP A 64 -10.67 -39.88 -41.73
CA ASP A 64 -10.46 -40.65 -42.97
C ASP A 64 -10.04 -39.86 -44.23
N ALA A 65 -8.74 -39.82 -44.43
CA ALA A 65 -8.17 -39.67 -45.74
C ALA A 65 -8.39 -40.97 -46.52
N LEU A 66 -9.44 -41.03 -47.34
CA LEU A 66 -9.50 -41.88 -48.55
C LEU A 66 -10.75 -41.49 -49.36
N GLY A 67 -10.54 -40.95 -50.58
CA GLY A 67 -11.55 -40.94 -51.64
C GLY A 67 -11.85 -39.59 -52.30
N SER A 68 -11.06 -39.27 -53.32
CA SER A 68 -11.40 -38.63 -54.63
C SER A 68 -12.53 -37.59 -54.75
N ASP A 69 -12.10 -36.47 -55.35
CA ASP A 69 -12.79 -35.65 -56.36
C ASP A 69 -14.22 -35.18 -56.17
N GLU A 70 -14.37 -33.87 -55.93
CA GLU A 70 -15.20 -32.99 -56.78
C GLU A 70 -15.04 -31.51 -56.39
N TRP A 71 -14.61 -30.72 -57.35
CA TRP A 71 -14.55 -29.27 -57.34
C TRP A 71 -15.96 -28.66 -57.56
N ASN A 72 -16.25 -27.58 -56.87
CA ASN A 72 -17.26 -26.58 -57.18
C ASN A 72 -18.47 -26.51 -56.22
N LYS A 73 -18.42 -25.52 -55.29
CA LYS A 73 -19.43 -24.46 -55.10
C LYS A 73 -19.11 -23.63 -53.85
N GLY A 74 -19.01 -22.29 -54.03
CA GLY A 74 -18.65 -21.32 -53.01
C GLY A 74 -19.64 -21.23 -51.83
N PRO A 75 -19.15 -20.81 -50.67
CA PRO A 75 -19.98 -20.68 -49.48
C PRO A 75 -20.78 -19.37 -49.43
N LYS A 76 -22.08 -19.50 -49.21
CA LYS A 76 -22.96 -18.38 -48.83
C LYS A 76 -22.75 -18.05 -47.37
N THR A 77 -22.35 -16.81 -47.11
CA THR A 77 -22.35 -16.18 -45.78
C THR A 77 -23.76 -16.11 -45.21
N LYS A 78 -24.00 -16.80 -44.10
CA LYS A 78 -25.15 -16.53 -43.21
C LYS A 78 -24.68 -15.68 -42.06
N GLY A 79 -25.20 -14.46 -42.01
CA GLY A 79 -25.02 -13.55 -40.87
C GLY A 79 -25.66 -14.11 -39.59
N LEU A 80 -24.96 -14.00 -38.51
CA LEU A 80 -25.52 -14.21 -37.17
C LEU A 80 -26.12 -12.88 -36.71
N GLU A 81 -27.45 -12.82 -36.68
CA GLU A 81 -28.23 -11.75 -36.04
C GLU A 81 -28.28 -12.01 -34.53
N PHE A 82 -27.78 -11.07 -33.76
CA PHE A 82 -28.00 -11.03 -32.32
C PHE A 82 -29.39 -10.46 -32.02
N HIS A 83 -30.24 -11.26 -31.47
CA HIS A 83 -31.52 -10.78 -30.91
C HIS A 83 -31.29 -10.10 -29.57
N ALA A 84 -31.53 -8.80 -29.52
CA ALA A 84 -31.71 -8.04 -28.30
C ALA A 84 -33.04 -8.43 -27.63
N VAL A 85 -32.99 -8.91 -26.41
CA VAL A 85 -34.17 -9.15 -25.58
C VAL A 85 -34.49 -7.87 -24.82
N ASN A 86 -35.58 -7.19 -25.23
CA ASN A 86 -36.18 -6.11 -24.47
C ASN A 86 -36.91 -6.67 -23.26
N LEU A 87 -36.53 -6.26 -22.07
CA LEU A 87 -37.33 -6.41 -20.85
C LEU A 87 -38.07 -5.10 -20.58
N SER A 88 -39.35 -5.12 -20.77
CA SER A 88 -40.29 -4.06 -20.41
C SER A 88 -40.58 -4.05 -18.91
N GLU A 89 -40.67 -2.83 -18.38
CA GLU A 89 -41.13 -2.46 -17.05
C GLU A 89 -42.47 -3.11 -16.67
N ASN A 90 -42.53 -3.63 -15.45
CA ASN A 90 -43.78 -3.62 -14.69
C ASN A 90 -43.47 -3.56 -13.19
N GLY A 91 -43.99 -2.51 -12.57
CA GLY A 91 -43.86 -2.26 -11.13
C GLY A 91 -44.77 -3.19 -10.30
N GLY A 92 -44.38 -3.38 -9.08
CA GLY A 92 -45.12 -4.08 -8.04
C GLY A 92 -44.44 -4.00 -6.70
N GLU A 93 -44.90 -3.09 -5.85
CA GLU A 93 -44.65 -3.07 -4.41
C GLU A 93 -45.07 -4.39 -3.78
N VAL A 94 -44.29 -4.93 -2.84
CA VAL A 94 -44.80 -5.61 -1.62
C VAL A 94 -43.75 -5.69 -0.51
N GLU A 95 -44.09 -5.09 0.59
CA GLU A 95 -43.91 -5.33 2.02
C GLU A 95 -42.84 -6.31 2.55
N ALA A 96 -42.17 -5.79 3.57
CA ALA A 96 -41.31 -6.47 4.56
C ALA A 96 -42.10 -7.50 5.39
N MET A 97 -41.49 -8.65 5.69
CA MET A 97 -41.78 -9.38 6.93
C MET A 97 -40.57 -10.20 7.38
N ALA A 98 -40.16 -9.91 8.61
CA ALA A 98 -39.21 -10.68 9.41
C ALA A 98 -39.88 -11.97 9.93
N ALA A 99 -39.13 -13.07 10.02
CA ALA A 99 -39.34 -14.06 11.08
C ALA A 99 -38.11 -14.98 11.26
N ALA A 100 -37.73 -15.14 12.52
CA ALA A 100 -36.64 -15.91 13.06
C ALA A 100 -36.99 -17.39 13.28
N GLN A 101 -35.91 -18.18 13.45
CA GLN A 101 -35.77 -19.40 14.28
C GLN A 101 -36.44 -20.69 13.86
N ASN A 102 -35.72 -21.80 13.68
CA ASN A 102 -35.58 -22.81 14.73
C ASN A 102 -34.62 -23.95 14.35
N PHE A 103 -33.88 -24.38 15.34
CA PHE A 103 -33.10 -25.63 15.47
C PHE A 103 -33.98 -26.89 15.32
N GLY A 104 -33.37 -27.99 14.83
CA GLY A 104 -33.95 -29.32 14.89
C GLY A 104 -33.02 -30.40 14.35
N GLU A 105 -32.14 -30.95 15.22
CA GLU A 105 -31.56 -32.30 15.05
C GLU A 105 -32.64 -33.37 14.99
N VAL A 106 -32.55 -34.30 14.05
CA VAL A 106 -32.97 -35.71 14.29
C VAL A 106 -32.18 -36.67 13.40
N ASP A 107 -31.47 -37.55 14.06
CA ASP A 107 -30.87 -38.79 13.61
C ASP A 107 -31.91 -39.79 13.10
N ASN A 108 -31.68 -40.50 12.00
CA ASN A 108 -31.87 -41.97 11.97
C ASN A 108 -31.52 -42.61 10.61
N THR A 109 -30.69 -43.60 10.75
CA THR A 109 -30.35 -44.69 9.84
C THR A 109 -31.55 -45.47 9.26
N LYS A 110 -31.51 -45.80 7.94
CA LYS A 110 -31.62 -47.18 7.42
C LYS A 110 -31.58 -47.27 5.89
N ALA A 111 -30.86 -48.30 5.47
CA ALA A 111 -30.61 -48.74 4.11
C ALA A 111 -31.81 -48.91 3.21
N VAL A 112 -31.64 -48.57 1.91
CA VAL A 112 -32.12 -49.37 0.75
C VAL A 112 -31.11 -49.21 -0.37
N ASP A 113 -30.51 -50.34 -0.80
CA ASP A 113 -29.68 -50.50 -1.99
C ASP A 113 -30.50 -50.40 -3.28
N ASP A 114 -29.74 -50.17 -4.35
CA ASP A 114 -30.07 -50.36 -5.77
C ASP A 114 -30.71 -49.21 -6.56
N GLU A 115 -29.95 -48.90 -7.63
CA GLU A 115 -30.21 -48.04 -8.80
C GLU A 115 -29.51 -46.69 -8.84
N LEU A 116 -28.18 -46.65 -8.85
CA LEU A 116 -27.39 -45.46 -9.20
C LEU A 116 -26.05 -45.84 -9.87
N GLN A 117 -26.07 -46.52 -11.00
CA GLN A 117 -24.84 -46.88 -11.72
C GLN A 117 -24.64 -46.22 -13.09
N HIS A 118 -25.47 -45.23 -13.49
CA HIS A 118 -25.35 -44.61 -14.83
C HIS A 118 -25.14 -43.09 -14.85
N HIS A 119 -24.95 -42.42 -13.69
CA HIS A 119 -24.63 -40.98 -13.65
C HIS A 119 -23.19 -40.63 -13.25
N HIS A 120 -22.34 -41.61 -12.92
CA HIS A 120 -21.00 -41.36 -12.41
C HIS A 120 -19.98 -41.04 -13.51
N ASP A 121 -20.17 -41.50 -14.75
CA ASP A 121 -19.15 -41.33 -15.80
C ASP A 121 -19.12 -39.95 -16.46
N LYS A 122 -20.20 -39.17 -16.39
CA LYS A 122 -20.22 -37.81 -16.95
C LYS A 122 -19.55 -36.77 -16.03
N HIS A 123 -19.68 -36.92 -14.70
CA HIS A 123 -19.01 -36.05 -13.76
C HIS A 123 -17.50 -36.32 -13.67
N GLN A 124 -17.08 -37.57 -13.82
CA GLN A 124 -15.67 -37.95 -13.75
C GLN A 124 -14.86 -37.46 -14.97
N GLY A 125 -15.47 -37.35 -16.15
CA GLY A 125 -14.84 -36.81 -17.36
C GLY A 125 -14.65 -35.28 -17.30
N VAL A 126 -15.55 -34.55 -16.64
CA VAL A 126 -15.43 -33.09 -16.43
C VAL A 126 -14.34 -32.79 -15.41
N MET A 127 -14.29 -33.49 -14.29
CA MET A 127 -13.27 -33.30 -13.26
C MET A 127 -11.84 -33.54 -13.74
N VAL A 128 -11.59 -34.57 -14.54
CA VAL A 128 -10.25 -34.87 -15.12
C VAL A 128 -9.81 -33.76 -16.11
N GLY A 129 -10.75 -33.13 -16.82
CA GLY A 129 -10.45 -32.02 -17.74
C GLY A 129 -10.07 -30.73 -16.99
N GLU A 130 -10.76 -30.45 -15.90
CA GLU A 130 -10.49 -29.29 -15.04
C GLU A 130 -9.14 -29.42 -14.31
N GLU A 131 -8.82 -30.57 -13.73
CA GLU A 131 -7.54 -30.85 -13.07
C GLU A 131 -6.34 -30.61 -14.01
N THR A 132 -6.43 -31.10 -15.26
CA THR A 132 -5.37 -30.88 -16.25
C THR A 132 -5.25 -29.41 -16.66
N TRP A 133 -6.39 -28.69 -16.73
CA TRP A 133 -6.42 -27.26 -17.01
C TRP A 133 -5.73 -26.48 -15.90
N GLU A 134 -6.08 -26.78 -14.64
CA GLU A 134 -5.50 -26.14 -13.46
C GLU A 134 -3.98 -26.34 -13.37
N GLU A 135 -3.49 -27.56 -13.56
CA GLU A 135 -2.04 -27.84 -13.59
C GLU A 135 -1.32 -26.98 -14.65
N CYS A 136 -1.84 -26.97 -15.87
CA CYS A 136 -1.25 -26.18 -16.95
C CYS A 136 -1.34 -24.68 -16.69
N GLY A 137 -2.47 -24.23 -16.15
CA GLY A 137 -2.70 -22.83 -15.77
C GLY A 137 -1.75 -22.37 -14.68
N CYS A 138 -1.53 -23.15 -13.62
CA CYS A 138 -0.57 -22.84 -12.57
C CYS A 138 0.85 -22.70 -13.09
N ILE A 139 1.28 -23.59 -13.98
CA ILE A 139 2.62 -23.46 -14.61
C ILE A 139 2.72 -22.17 -15.43
N LEU A 140 1.69 -21.84 -16.21
CA LEU A 140 1.67 -20.58 -16.97
C LEU A 140 1.61 -19.35 -16.07
N TRP A 141 0.96 -19.44 -14.90
CA TRP A 141 0.94 -18.38 -13.89
C TRP A 141 2.36 -18.07 -13.39
N ASP A 142 3.12 -19.12 -13.03
CA ASP A 142 4.51 -18.97 -12.62
C ASP A 142 5.39 -18.41 -13.74
N LEU A 143 5.24 -18.92 -14.96
CA LEU A 143 6.01 -18.45 -16.13
C LEU A 143 5.70 -16.99 -16.48
N ALA A 144 4.46 -16.55 -16.31
CA ALA A 144 4.05 -15.16 -16.57
C ALA A 144 4.74 -14.13 -15.66
N ALA A 145 5.39 -14.55 -14.57
CA ALA A 145 6.18 -13.67 -13.73
C ALA A 145 7.50 -13.22 -14.40
N SER A 146 7.99 -13.93 -15.41
CA SER A 146 9.17 -13.56 -16.19
C SER A 146 8.77 -12.75 -17.43
N GLU A 147 9.43 -11.61 -17.67
CA GLU A 147 9.14 -10.71 -18.78
C GLU A 147 9.23 -11.40 -20.15
N ASP A 148 10.31 -12.15 -20.38
CA ASP A 148 10.51 -12.88 -21.65
C ASP A 148 9.39 -13.90 -21.91
N HIS A 149 8.98 -14.66 -20.89
CA HIS A 149 7.89 -15.62 -21.02
C HIS A 149 6.53 -14.91 -21.15
N ALA A 150 6.30 -13.82 -20.42
CA ALA A 150 5.09 -13.03 -20.52
C ALA A 150 4.88 -12.48 -21.94
N GLU A 151 5.91 -11.86 -22.53
CA GLU A 151 5.86 -11.38 -23.91
C GLU A 151 5.63 -12.53 -24.91
N PHE A 152 6.34 -13.65 -24.73
CA PHE A 152 6.16 -14.82 -25.58
C PHE A 152 4.74 -15.39 -25.48
N MET A 153 4.17 -15.48 -24.29
CA MET A 153 2.79 -15.96 -24.08
C MET A 153 1.77 -15.06 -24.78
N VAL A 154 1.92 -13.73 -24.67
CA VAL A 154 1.03 -12.77 -25.32
C VAL A 154 1.13 -12.87 -26.86
N GLN A 155 2.34 -13.04 -27.41
CA GLN A 155 2.54 -13.28 -28.85
C GLN A 155 1.89 -14.59 -29.32
N ASN A 156 1.63 -15.54 -28.42
CA ASN A 156 1.02 -16.84 -28.70
C ASN A 156 -0.44 -16.93 -28.23
N LEU A 157 -1.16 -15.81 -28.19
CA LEU A 157 -2.60 -15.72 -28.03
C LEU A 157 -3.11 -16.12 -26.62
N ILE A 158 -2.29 -16.02 -25.58
CA ILE A 158 -2.74 -16.35 -24.21
C ILE A 158 -3.90 -15.46 -23.77
N LEU A 159 -3.92 -14.16 -24.15
CA LEU A 159 -4.96 -13.23 -23.74
C LEU A 159 -6.33 -13.61 -24.31
N GLU A 160 -6.39 -14.04 -25.56
CA GLU A 160 -7.62 -14.51 -26.20
C GLU A 160 -8.14 -15.80 -25.56
N VAL A 161 -7.23 -16.70 -25.19
CA VAL A 161 -7.57 -17.96 -24.49
C VAL A 161 -8.13 -17.64 -23.11
N LEU A 162 -7.46 -16.77 -22.33
CA LEU A 162 -7.90 -16.37 -20.99
C LEU A 162 -9.23 -15.61 -21.03
N LEU A 163 -9.42 -14.70 -22.01
CA LEU A 163 -10.68 -14.02 -22.23
C LEU A 163 -11.82 -15.02 -22.48
N ALA A 164 -11.62 -15.97 -23.38
CA ALA A 164 -12.62 -17.00 -23.67
C ALA A 164 -12.92 -17.85 -22.42
N THR A 165 -11.88 -18.20 -21.64
CA THR A 165 -12.02 -18.95 -20.39
C THR A 165 -12.83 -18.18 -19.35
N LEU A 166 -12.50 -16.91 -19.10
CA LEU A 166 -13.21 -16.07 -18.12
C LEU A 166 -14.70 -15.87 -18.46
N VAL A 167 -15.05 -15.86 -19.75
CA VAL A 167 -16.44 -15.72 -20.20
C VAL A 167 -17.26 -16.99 -20.00
N VAL A 168 -16.64 -18.19 -20.11
CA VAL A 168 -17.39 -19.45 -20.09
C VAL A 168 -17.21 -20.28 -18.82
N SER A 169 -16.13 -20.06 -18.06
CA SER A 169 -15.83 -20.84 -16.86
C SER A 169 -16.82 -20.55 -15.75
N GLN A 170 -17.23 -21.61 -15.04
CA GLN A 170 -17.99 -21.54 -13.80
C GLN A 170 -17.16 -22.02 -12.58
N SER A 171 -15.92 -22.44 -12.82
CA SER A 171 -14.98 -22.83 -11.78
C SER A 171 -14.28 -21.60 -11.21
N SER A 172 -14.44 -21.33 -9.92
CA SER A 172 -13.72 -20.24 -9.22
C SER A 172 -12.21 -20.43 -9.35
N ARG A 173 -11.74 -21.68 -9.26
CA ARG A 173 -10.31 -21.96 -9.33
C ARG A 173 -9.73 -21.64 -10.71
N ILE A 174 -10.41 -22.00 -11.79
CA ILE A 174 -10.00 -21.66 -13.17
C ILE A 174 -10.03 -20.14 -13.35
N THR A 175 -11.03 -19.46 -12.81
CA THR A 175 -11.14 -17.99 -12.85
C THR A 175 -9.99 -17.32 -12.09
N GLU A 176 -9.70 -17.77 -10.89
CA GLU A 176 -8.56 -17.30 -10.08
C GLU A 176 -7.23 -17.44 -10.84
N ILE A 177 -6.93 -18.64 -11.35
CA ILE A 177 -5.70 -18.91 -12.11
C ILE A 177 -5.63 -18.00 -13.36
N SER A 178 -6.74 -17.84 -14.08
CA SER A 178 -6.80 -16.98 -15.27
C SER A 178 -6.51 -15.52 -14.93
N LEU A 179 -7.11 -14.99 -13.85
CA LEU A 179 -6.85 -13.64 -13.35
C LEU A 179 -5.42 -13.51 -12.83
N GLY A 180 -4.89 -14.53 -12.17
CA GLY A 180 -3.53 -14.58 -11.68
C GLY A 180 -2.49 -14.51 -12.81
N ILE A 181 -2.71 -15.24 -13.91
CA ILE A 181 -1.88 -15.13 -15.12
C ILE A 181 -1.95 -13.70 -15.67
N ILE A 182 -3.16 -13.13 -15.84
CA ILE A 182 -3.34 -11.76 -16.33
C ILE A 182 -2.64 -10.77 -15.41
N GLY A 183 -2.73 -10.93 -14.09
CA GLY A 183 -2.05 -10.09 -13.13
C GLY A 183 -0.53 -10.13 -13.27
N ASN A 184 0.07 -11.32 -13.46
CA ASN A 184 1.51 -11.43 -13.68
C ASN A 184 1.91 -10.81 -15.02
N LEU A 185 1.14 -11.04 -16.09
CA LEU A 185 1.35 -10.37 -17.39
C LEU A 185 1.29 -8.84 -17.25
N ALA A 186 0.36 -8.31 -16.46
CA ALA A 186 0.20 -6.87 -16.24
C ALA A 186 1.37 -6.22 -15.47
N CYS A 187 2.23 -6.99 -14.79
CA CYS A 187 3.47 -6.47 -14.21
C CYS A 187 4.44 -5.93 -15.25
N HIS A 188 4.41 -6.46 -16.48
CA HIS A 188 5.31 -6.13 -17.56
C HIS A 188 4.68 -5.13 -18.53
N GLU A 189 5.44 -4.12 -18.98
CA GLU A 189 4.91 -3.00 -19.74
C GLU A 189 4.28 -3.43 -21.09
N THR A 190 4.97 -4.26 -21.88
CA THR A 190 4.48 -4.72 -23.20
C THR A 190 3.23 -5.58 -23.07
N PRO A 191 3.17 -6.63 -22.22
CA PRO A 191 1.96 -7.42 -21.99
C PRO A 191 0.80 -6.56 -21.44
N ARG A 192 1.05 -5.63 -20.54
CA ARG A 192 0.03 -4.72 -19.99
C ARG A 192 -0.62 -3.86 -21.08
N LYS A 193 0.15 -3.33 -22.03
CA LYS A 193 -0.40 -2.62 -23.20
C LYS A 193 -1.27 -3.53 -24.07
N GLN A 194 -0.89 -4.79 -24.22
CA GLN A 194 -1.69 -5.76 -24.96
C GLN A 194 -3.00 -6.09 -24.23
N ILE A 195 -2.98 -6.24 -22.89
CA ILE A 195 -4.20 -6.43 -22.09
C ILE A 195 -5.18 -5.28 -22.34
N ALA A 196 -4.71 -4.02 -22.27
CA ALA A 196 -5.55 -2.84 -22.50
C ALA A 196 -6.09 -2.75 -23.93
N SER A 197 -5.33 -3.26 -24.93
CA SER A 197 -5.72 -3.22 -26.34
C SER A 197 -6.57 -4.43 -26.78
N THR A 198 -6.60 -5.51 -25.99
CA THR A 198 -7.41 -6.71 -26.28
C THR A 198 -8.90 -6.40 -26.05
N ASN A 199 -9.66 -6.45 -27.14
CA ASN A 199 -11.07 -6.03 -27.13
C ASN A 199 -11.91 -6.83 -26.11
N GLY A 200 -12.51 -6.14 -25.17
CA GLY A 200 -13.40 -6.71 -24.16
C GLY A 200 -12.70 -7.36 -22.95
N LEU A 201 -11.37 -7.55 -22.96
CA LEU A 201 -10.66 -8.23 -21.87
C LEU A 201 -10.76 -7.41 -20.56
N VAL A 202 -10.44 -6.11 -20.59
CA VAL A 202 -10.53 -5.24 -19.39
C VAL A 202 -11.94 -5.28 -18.80
N LYS A 203 -12.99 -5.22 -19.64
CA LYS A 203 -14.38 -5.32 -19.18
C LYS A 203 -14.64 -6.65 -18.48
N VAL A 204 -14.22 -7.77 -19.08
CA VAL A 204 -14.42 -9.10 -18.46
C VAL A 204 -13.65 -9.24 -17.14
N ILE A 205 -12.46 -8.65 -17.01
CA ILE A 205 -11.73 -8.61 -15.73
C ILE A 205 -12.54 -7.81 -14.69
N VAL A 206 -13.08 -6.65 -15.05
CA VAL A 206 -13.91 -5.81 -14.18
C VAL A 206 -15.20 -6.53 -13.76
N ASP A 207 -15.83 -7.29 -14.66
CA ASP A 207 -17.03 -8.07 -14.36
C ASP A 207 -16.76 -9.15 -13.27
N GLN A 208 -15.50 -9.60 -13.09
CA GLN A 208 -15.14 -10.54 -12.01
C GLN A 208 -15.21 -9.93 -10.60
N LEU A 209 -15.29 -8.61 -10.45
CA LEU A 209 -15.52 -7.96 -9.16
C LEU A 209 -16.89 -8.30 -8.55
N PHE A 210 -17.83 -8.84 -9.34
CA PHE A 210 -19.15 -9.26 -8.87
C PHE A 210 -19.21 -10.71 -8.40
N LEU A 211 -18.11 -11.44 -8.43
CA LEU A 211 -18.00 -12.75 -7.81
C LEU A 211 -18.01 -12.63 -6.26
N ASP A 212 -18.31 -13.74 -5.59
CA ASP A 212 -18.28 -13.83 -4.12
C ASP A 212 -17.10 -14.71 -3.64
N ASP A 213 -16.17 -15.04 -4.54
CA ASP A 213 -14.98 -15.84 -4.25
C ASP A 213 -13.79 -14.93 -3.92
N VAL A 214 -13.23 -15.07 -2.72
CA VAL A 214 -12.16 -14.19 -2.22
C VAL A 214 -10.88 -14.26 -3.06
N PRO A 215 -10.33 -15.43 -3.43
CA PRO A 215 -9.18 -15.52 -4.31
C PRO A 215 -9.39 -14.83 -5.66
N CYS A 216 -10.54 -15.04 -6.30
CA CYS A 216 -10.89 -14.36 -7.55
C CYS A 216 -10.93 -12.84 -7.39
N LEU A 217 -11.54 -12.34 -6.32
CA LEU A 217 -11.60 -10.91 -6.04
C LEU A 217 -10.21 -10.30 -5.79
N CYS A 218 -9.32 -11.02 -5.07
CA CYS A 218 -7.95 -10.57 -4.86
C CYS A 218 -7.20 -10.41 -6.18
N GLU A 219 -7.28 -11.40 -7.06
CA GLU A 219 -6.58 -11.36 -8.34
C GLU A 219 -7.22 -10.37 -9.33
N ALA A 220 -8.55 -10.19 -9.29
CA ALA A 220 -9.23 -9.15 -10.07
C ALA A 220 -8.77 -7.74 -9.63
N CYS A 221 -8.81 -7.44 -8.32
CA CYS A 221 -8.32 -6.17 -7.78
C CYS A 221 -6.85 -5.93 -8.15
N ARG A 222 -5.98 -6.95 -7.99
CA ARG A 222 -4.56 -6.86 -8.35
C ARG A 222 -4.35 -6.55 -9.84
N SER A 223 -5.05 -7.26 -10.71
CA SER A 223 -4.93 -7.08 -12.17
C SER A 223 -5.39 -5.67 -12.59
N ILE A 224 -6.51 -5.19 -12.04
CA ILE A 224 -7.04 -3.85 -12.30
C ILE A 224 -6.07 -2.78 -11.78
N THR A 225 -5.53 -2.94 -10.57
CA THR A 225 -4.52 -2.03 -9.98
C THR A 225 -3.33 -1.86 -10.91
N LEU A 226 -2.75 -2.95 -11.40
CA LEU A 226 -1.61 -2.92 -12.31
C LEU A 226 -1.95 -2.26 -13.66
N CYS A 227 -3.15 -2.49 -14.18
CA CYS A 227 -3.61 -1.84 -15.41
C CYS A 227 -3.79 -0.33 -15.24
N LEU A 228 -4.31 0.13 -14.09
CA LEU A 228 -4.46 1.57 -13.80
C LEU A 228 -3.13 2.30 -13.72
N GLN A 229 -2.11 1.68 -13.13
CA GLN A 229 -0.77 2.26 -12.98
C GLN A 229 0.01 2.34 -14.30
N GLY A 230 -0.46 1.67 -15.35
CA GLY A 230 0.19 1.65 -16.65
C GLY A 230 -0.06 2.88 -17.51
N GLY A 231 0.66 2.94 -18.63
CA GLY A 231 0.48 3.98 -19.64
C GLY A 231 -0.92 4.07 -20.23
N GLU A 232 -1.62 2.94 -20.29
CA GLU A 232 -2.97 2.77 -20.82
C GLU A 232 -4.05 2.75 -19.72
N GLY A 233 -3.74 3.27 -18.52
CA GLY A 233 -4.64 3.27 -17.36
C GLY A 233 -6.01 3.91 -17.61
N VAL A 234 -6.10 4.85 -18.54
CA VAL A 234 -7.36 5.50 -18.95
C VAL A 234 -8.39 4.49 -19.46
N VAL A 235 -7.96 3.49 -20.24
CA VAL A 235 -8.86 2.43 -20.74
C VAL A 235 -9.48 1.63 -19.60
N CYS A 236 -8.67 1.36 -18.56
CA CYS A 236 -9.15 0.69 -17.36
C CYS A 236 -10.07 1.58 -16.54
N ALA A 237 -9.75 2.88 -16.41
CA ALA A 237 -10.60 3.85 -15.72
C ALA A 237 -11.96 4.02 -16.39
N GLU A 238 -12.01 4.09 -17.72
CA GLU A 238 -13.26 4.13 -18.50
C GLU A 238 -14.11 2.86 -18.30
N ALA A 239 -13.48 1.70 -18.14
CA ALA A 239 -14.21 0.46 -17.85
C ALA A 239 -14.76 0.42 -16.41
N LEU A 240 -14.13 1.13 -15.47
CA LEU A 240 -14.52 1.20 -14.05
C LEU A 240 -15.51 2.31 -13.72
N GLN A 241 -15.71 3.31 -14.59
CA GLN A 241 -16.44 4.54 -14.27
C GLN A 241 -17.92 4.37 -13.91
N ASP A 242 -18.50 3.18 -14.17
CA ASP A 242 -19.89 2.89 -13.83
C ASP A 242 -20.10 2.93 -12.30
N GLU A 243 -21.15 3.64 -11.86
CA GLU A 243 -21.45 3.83 -10.43
C GLU A 243 -21.68 2.49 -9.70
N GLN A 244 -22.21 1.47 -10.38
CA GLN A 244 -22.41 0.14 -9.78
C GLN A 244 -21.08 -0.58 -9.54
N ILE A 245 -20.13 -0.45 -10.46
CA ILE A 245 -18.79 -1.03 -10.32
C ILE A 245 -18.04 -0.34 -9.19
N LEU A 246 -18.04 0.99 -9.16
CA LEU A 246 -17.38 1.75 -8.09
C LEU A 246 -18.01 1.47 -6.72
N SER A 247 -19.34 1.39 -6.65
CA SER A 247 -20.05 0.99 -5.42
C SER A 247 -19.66 -0.43 -4.98
N ARG A 248 -19.47 -1.37 -5.92
CA ARG A 248 -19.01 -2.73 -5.60
C ARG A 248 -17.60 -2.74 -5.07
N ILE A 249 -16.67 -1.95 -5.62
CA ILE A 249 -15.30 -1.81 -5.11
C ILE A 249 -15.31 -1.29 -3.67
N LEU A 250 -16.05 -0.22 -3.40
CA LEU A 250 -16.20 0.33 -2.05
C LEU A 250 -16.83 -0.69 -1.09
N TRP A 251 -17.86 -1.41 -1.56
CA TRP A 251 -18.50 -2.46 -0.77
C TRP A 251 -17.53 -3.61 -0.43
N ILE A 252 -16.68 -4.04 -1.37
CA ILE A 252 -15.66 -5.06 -1.11
C ILE A 252 -14.71 -4.59 -0.01
N ALA A 253 -14.18 -3.36 -0.11
CA ALA A 253 -13.27 -2.82 0.88
C ALA A 253 -13.91 -2.71 2.29
N ASP A 254 -15.19 -2.31 2.35
CA ASP A 254 -15.94 -2.13 3.61
C ASP A 254 -16.33 -3.46 4.28
N ASN A 255 -16.59 -4.50 3.49
CA ASN A 255 -17.20 -5.75 3.99
C ASN A 255 -16.23 -6.95 3.98
N ALA A 256 -15.01 -6.80 3.47
CA ALA A 256 -14.04 -7.87 3.45
C ALA A 256 -13.56 -8.21 4.87
N LEU A 257 -13.62 -9.49 5.23
CA LEU A 257 -13.02 -10.03 6.47
C LEU A 257 -11.63 -10.61 6.22
N ASN A 258 -11.34 -10.96 4.97
CA ASN A 258 -10.03 -11.47 4.57
C ASN A 258 -9.04 -10.31 4.41
N LEU A 259 -7.92 -10.37 5.12
CA LEU A 259 -6.91 -9.32 5.16
C LEU A 259 -6.31 -9.02 3.78
N GLN A 260 -6.03 -10.06 3.00
CA GLN A 260 -5.49 -9.90 1.65
C GLN A 260 -6.48 -9.18 0.73
N LEU A 261 -7.79 -9.46 0.85
CA LEU A 261 -8.80 -8.78 0.05
C LEU A 261 -8.94 -7.31 0.45
N ILE A 262 -8.85 -6.98 1.76
CA ILE A 262 -8.79 -5.58 2.22
C ILE A 262 -7.58 -4.90 1.59
N GLU A 263 -6.40 -5.50 1.69
CA GLU A 263 -5.17 -4.97 1.09
C GLU A 263 -5.32 -4.70 -0.42
N LYS A 264 -5.83 -5.68 -1.18
CA LYS A 264 -5.97 -5.55 -2.63
C LYS A 264 -7.04 -4.53 -3.03
N SER A 265 -8.16 -4.46 -2.29
CA SER A 265 -9.23 -3.49 -2.58
C SER A 265 -8.82 -2.05 -2.21
N VAL A 266 -8.16 -1.83 -1.06
CA VAL A 266 -7.61 -0.50 -0.72
C VAL A 266 -6.47 -0.13 -1.65
N GLY A 267 -5.61 -1.08 -2.03
CA GLY A 267 -4.55 -0.86 -3.04
C GLY A 267 -5.11 -0.43 -4.40
N LEU A 268 -6.26 -0.96 -4.79
CA LEU A 268 -6.96 -0.52 -6.00
C LEU A 268 -7.45 0.94 -5.89
N LEU A 269 -7.99 1.33 -4.73
CA LEU A 269 -8.41 2.70 -4.46
C LEU A 269 -7.20 3.66 -4.46
N LEU A 270 -6.10 3.27 -3.84
CA LEU A 270 -4.86 4.06 -3.87
C LEU A 270 -4.33 4.22 -5.29
N ALA A 271 -4.32 3.14 -6.08
CA ALA A 271 -3.89 3.21 -7.47
C ALA A 271 -4.73 4.16 -8.32
N ALA A 272 -6.03 4.27 -8.06
CA ALA A 272 -6.90 5.24 -8.72
C ALA A 272 -6.51 6.69 -8.40
N LEU A 273 -5.94 6.96 -7.21
CA LEU A 273 -5.48 8.28 -6.75
C LEU A 273 -4.07 8.62 -7.26
N GLU A 274 -3.14 7.67 -7.14
CA GLU A 274 -1.73 7.87 -7.48
C GLU A 274 -1.43 7.71 -8.98
N SER A 275 -2.40 7.26 -9.77
CA SER A 275 -2.28 7.13 -11.22
C SER A 275 -2.18 8.49 -11.92
N ARG A 276 -2.08 8.46 -13.25
CA ARG A 276 -2.07 9.69 -14.05
C ARG A 276 -3.31 10.52 -13.76
N LYS A 277 -3.16 11.83 -13.90
CA LYS A 277 -4.24 12.80 -13.66
C LYS A 277 -5.53 12.43 -14.39
N GLU A 278 -5.44 11.98 -15.64
CA GLU A 278 -6.60 11.60 -16.45
C GLU A 278 -7.39 10.43 -15.83
N VAL A 279 -6.72 9.49 -15.16
CA VAL A 279 -7.35 8.38 -14.43
C VAL A 279 -8.06 8.89 -13.18
N ALA A 280 -7.37 9.74 -12.41
CA ALA A 280 -7.93 10.34 -11.21
C ALA A 280 -9.15 11.24 -11.55
N ASP A 281 -9.07 12.04 -12.61
CA ASP A 281 -10.18 12.89 -13.06
C ASP A 281 -11.44 12.10 -13.46
N ILE A 282 -11.28 10.83 -13.91
CA ILE A 282 -12.42 9.93 -14.23
C ILE A 282 -12.99 9.28 -12.97
N LEU A 283 -12.14 8.73 -12.10
CA LEU A 283 -12.57 7.83 -11.02
C LEU A 283 -12.85 8.55 -9.70
N LEU A 284 -12.09 9.60 -9.37
CA LEU A 284 -12.14 10.22 -8.05
C LEU A 284 -13.46 10.96 -7.77
N PRO A 285 -14.02 11.78 -8.67
CA PRO A 285 -15.27 12.47 -8.38
C PRO A 285 -16.45 11.52 -8.05
N PRO A 286 -16.70 10.44 -8.80
CA PRO A 286 -17.75 9.50 -8.44
C PRO A 286 -17.41 8.70 -7.16
N LEU A 287 -16.16 8.30 -6.91
CA LEU A 287 -15.76 7.63 -5.67
C LEU A 287 -16.01 8.50 -4.44
N MET A 288 -15.66 9.79 -4.51
CA MET A 288 -15.90 10.74 -3.42
C MET A 288 -17.40 10.94 -3.17
N LYS A 289 -18.21 11.05 -4.24
CA LYS A 289 -19.68 11.10 -4.15
C LYS A 289 -20.27 9.86 -3.49
N LEU A 290 -19.69 8.68 -3.74
CA LEU A 290 -20.08 7.41 -3.16
C LEU A 290 -19.59 7.19 -1.71
N GLY A 291 -18.80 8.13 -1.16
CA GLY A 291 -18.40 8.12 0.25
C GLY A 291 -17.02 7.53 0.53
N LEU A 292 -16.09 7.56 -0.44
CA LEU A 292 -14.72 7.05 -0.28
C LEU A 292 -14.04 7.58 0.99
N SER A 293 -14.13 8.89 1.29
CA SER A 293 -13.50 9.47 2.48
C SER A 293 -14.01 8.85 3.79
N GLY A 294 -15.33 8.69 3.92
CA GLY A 294 -15.94 8.05 5.10
C GLY A 294 -15.54 6.59 5.25
N LEU A 295 -15.51 5.84 4.14
CA LEU A 295 -15.04 4.45 4.14
C LEU A 295 -13.62 4.33 4.67
N LEU A 296 -12.68 5.14 4.16
CA LEU A 296 -11.28 5.08 4.58
C LEU A 296 -11.10 5.41 6.06
N ILE A 297 -11.84 6.40 6.58
CA ILE A 297 -11.80 6.76 8.00
C ILE A 297 -12.36 5.62 8.87
N ASN A 298 -13.45 4.97 8.45
CA ASN A 298 -14.01 3.80 9.15
C ASN A 298 -13.04 2.61 9.16
N LEU A 299 -12.38 2.33 8.03
CA LEU A 299 -11.34 1.30 7.95
C LEU A 299 -10.17 1.64 8.87
N PHE A 300 -9.71 2.88 8.89
CA PHE A 300 -8.66 3.34 9.79
C PHE A 300 -9.08 3.19 11.27
N ALA A 301 -10.30 3.56 11.64
CA ALA A 301 -10.82 3.37 12.99
C ALA A 301 -10.86 1.89 13.40
N SER A 302 -11.25 1.00 12.47
CA SER A 302 -11.24 -0.44 12.69
C SER A 302 -9.82 -0.97 12.93
N GLU A 303 -8.84 -0.58 12.09
CA GLU A 303 -7.44 -0.99 12.27
C GLU A 303 -6.83 -0.44 13.57
N MET A 304 -7.15 0.80 13.94
CA MET A 304 -6.72 1.39 15.23
C MET A 304 -7.29 0.63 16.43
N SER A 305 -8.55 0.22 16.36
CA SER A 305 -9.18 -0.60 17.42
C SER A 305 -8.48 -1.95 17.59
N ILE A 306 -8.07 -2.59 16.48
CA ILE A 306 -7.33 -3.86 16.51
C ILE A 306 -5.90 -3.62 17.04
N LEU A 307 -5.22 -2.59 16.56
CA LEU A 307 -3.86 -2.24 16.98
C LEU A 307 -3.75 -1.97 18.49
N THR A 308 -4.75 -1.31 19.07
CA THR A 308 -4.78 -1.02 20.50
C THR A 308 -5.23 -2.21 21.36
N GLY A 309 -5.97 -3.15 20.79
CA GLY A 309 -6.43 -4.38 21.46
C GLY A 309 -5.44 -5.53 21.34
N GLU A 310 -5.32 -6.09 20.14
CA GLU A 310 -4.44 -7.22 19.84
C GLU A 310 -3.47 -6.81 18.72
N ARG A 311 -2.20 -6.62 19.05
CA ARG A 311 -1.17 -6.30 18.05
C ARG A 311 -0.94 -7.48 17.13
N THR A 312 -1.45 -7.39 15.91
CA THR A 312 -1.30 -8.41 14.86
C THR A 312 -0.44 -7.83 13.74
N SER A 313 0.82 -8.27 13.66
CA SER A 313 1.82 -7.74 12.70
C SER A 313 1.36 -7.83 11.23
N GLU A 314 0.57 -8.85 10.90
CA GLU A 314 0.03 -9.04 9.55
C GLU A 314 -0.86 -7.88 9.07
N ARG A 315 -1.40 -7.08 9.99
CA ARG A 315 -2.31 -5.96 9.68
C ARG A 315 -1.59 -4.61 9.49
N TYR A 316 -0.31 -4.51 9.85
CA TYR A 316 0.41 -3.23 9.77
C TYR A 316 0.55 -2.71 8.33
N ALA A 317 0.68 -3.61 7.36
CA ALA A 317 0.71 -3.24 5.94
C ALA A 317 -0.64 -2.64 5.47
N VAL A 318 -1.77 -3.16 5.97
CA VAL A 318 -3.11 -2.63 5.66
C VAL A 318 -3.31 -1.27 6.32
N LEU A 319 -2.91 -1.10 7.58
CA LEU A 319 -2.95 0.20 8.28
C LEU A 319 -2.17 1.26 7.49
N GLU A 320 -0.96 0.94 7.06
CA GLU A 320 -0.12 1.82 6.26
C GLU A 320 -0.79 2.18 4.93
N LEU A 321 -1.35 1.20 4.23
CA LEU A 321 -2.00 1.40 2.95
C LEU A 321 -3.24 2.31 3.06
N ILE A 322 -4.04 2.15 4.12
CA ILE A 322 -5.19 3.02 4.40
C ILE A 322 -4.73 4.46 4.65
N LEU A 323 -3.70 4.65 5.50
CA LEU A 323 -3.14 5.97 5.80
C LEU A 323 -2.59 6.65 4.54
N ARG A 324 -1.83 5.95 3.71
CA ARG A 324 -1.35 6.48 2.42
C ARG A 324 -2.49 6.89 1.50
N THR A 325 -3.58 6.12 1.49
CA THR A 325 -4.75 6.47 0.68
C THR A 325 -5.42 7.75 1.19
N ILE A 326 -5.52 7.93 2.51
CA ILE A 326 -6.05 9.16 3.12
C ILE A 326 -5.10 10.34 2.87
N GLU A 327 -3.80 10.12 2.99
CA GLU A 327 -2.77 11.13 2.71
C GLU A 327 -2.86 11.61 1.26
N ALA A 328 -2.93 10.69 0.29
CA ALA A 328 -3.10 11.02 -1.12
C ALA A 328 -4.36 11.87 -1.39
N LEU A 329 -5.46 11.65 -0.65
CA LEU A 329 -6.65 12.49 -0.73
C LEU A 329 -6.45 13.87 -0.09
N SER A 330 -5.65 13.97 0.97
CA SER A 330 -5.45 15.22 1.72
C SER A 330 -4.70 16.30 0.95
N VAL A 331 -3.97 15.93 -0.09
CA VAL A 331 -3.19 16.86 -0.93
C VAL A 331 -3.94 17.30 -2.20
N ILE A 332 -5.15 16.78 -2.45
CA ILE A 332 -5.97 17.18 -3.60
C ILE A 332 -6.86 18.34 -3.19
N ASP A 333 -6.61 19.52 -3.74
CA ASP A 333 -7.28 20.79 -3.36
C ASP A 333 -8.81 20.67 -3.25
N GLU A 334 -9.44 19.93 -4.18
CA GLU A 334 -10.90 19.78 -4.22
C GLU A 334 -11.47 18.99 -3.02
N TYR A 335 -10.66 18.11 -2.41
CA TYR A 335 -11.10 17.18 -1.35
C TYR A 335 -10.33 17.36 -0.04
N SER A 336 -9.24 18.15 -0.03
CA SER A 336 -8.39 18.39 1.15
C SER A 336 -9.20 18.91 2.34
N GLU A 337 -10.09 19.89 2.13
CA GLU A 337 -10.93 20.44 3.18
C GLU A 337 -11.80 19.37 3.85
N GLN A 338 -12.41 18.46 3.09
CA GLN A 338 -13.25 17.40 3.63
C GLN A 338 -12.45 16.42 4.50
N ILE A 339 -11.20 16.13 4.15
CA ILE A 339 -10.31 15.26 4.91
C ILE A 339 -9.73 16.01 6.11
N CYS A 340 -9.19 17.21 5.91
CA CYS A 340 -8.46 17.95 6.92
C CYS A 340 -9.35 18.49 8.06
N LEU A 341 -10.64 18.74 7.81
CA LEU A 341 -11.59 19.16 8.84
C LEU A 341 -12.32 18.00 9.54
N ASN A 342 -11.97 16.74 9.22
CA ASN A 342 -12.60 15.60 9.86
C ASN A 342 -12.03 15.36 11.27
N LYS A 343 -12.88 15.56 12.27
CA LYS A 343 -12.48 15.46 13.69
C LYS A 343 -12.16 14.03 14.13
N GLU A 344 -12.87 13.04 13.60
CA GLU A 344 -12.65 11.63 13.92
C GLU A 344 -11.28 11.18 13.39
N LEU A 345 -10.98 11.49 12.13
CA LEU A 345 -9.67 11.25 11.56
C LEU A 345 -8.55 11.85 12.42
N PHE A 346 -8.71 13.13 12.79
CA PHE A 346 -7.72 13.81 13.61
C PHE A 346 -7.51 13.15 14.97
N GLN A 347 -8.58 12.68 15.64
CA GLN A 347 -8.48 11.97 16.91
C GLN A 347 -7.70 10.64 16.75
N LEU A 348 -8.02 9.86 15.72
CA LEU A 348 -7.34 8.59 15.43
C LEU A 348 -5.85 8.79 15.14
N LEU A 349 -5.50 9.83 14.37
CA LEU A 349 -4.10 10.19 14.09
C LEU A 349 -3.37 10.60 15.38
N ASN A 350 -4.02 11.40 16.24
CA ASN A 350 -3.46 11.79 17.53
C ASN A 350 -3.20 10.58 18.44
N GLU A 351 -4.10 9.60 18.45
CA GLU A 351 -3.91 8.35 19.19
C GLU A 351 -2.73 7.53 18.62
N LEU A 352 -2.60 7.44 17.31
CA LEU A 352 -1.48 6.73 16.66
C LEU A 352 -0.14 7.40 16.98
N ILE A 353 -0.04 8.73 16.92
CA ILE A 353 1.17 9.48 17.29
C ILE A 353 1.59 9.25 18.75
N LYS A 354 0.64 9.05 19.64
CA LYS A 354 0.88 8.85 21.08
C LYS A 354 1.14 7.40 21.48
N LEU A 355 1.15 6.45 20.54
CA LEU A 355 1.50 5.07 20.88
C LEU A 355 2.87 4.99 21.55
N PRO A 356 3.00 4.21 22.65
CA PRO A 356 4.26 4.12 23.38
C PRO A 356 5.36 3.38 22.62
N ASP A 357 4.97 2.40 21.80
CA ASP A 357 5.87 1.61 20.97
C ASP A 357 5.45 1.74 19.50
N LYS A 358 6.32 2.35 18.69
CA LYS A 358 6.08 2.72 17.30
C LYS A 358 6.89 1.90 16.31
N ILE A 359 7.84 1.09 16.77
CA ILE A 359 8.84 0.43 15.89
C ILE A 359 8.14 -0.45 14.85
N GLU A 360 7.17 -1.24 15.28
CA GLU A 360 6.47 -2.16 14.38
C GLU A 360 5.53 -1.46 13.37
N VAL A 361 5.04 -0.27 13.71
CA VAL A 361 4.16 0.56 12.89
C VAL A 361 4.84 1.86 12.43
N ALA A 362 6.16 1.82 12.30
CA ALA A 362 6.99 3.00 12.03
C ALA A 362 6.51 3.77 10.78
N ASN A 363 6.29 3.08 9.67
CA ASN A 363 5.80 3.71 8.44
C ASN A 363 4.45 4.38 8.64
N SER A 364 3.51 3.69 9.30
CA SER A 364 2.18 4.25 9.60
C SER A 364 2.25 5.50 10.48
N CYS A 365 3.18 5.53 11.45
CA CYS A 365 3.40 6.72 12.28
C CYS A 365 4.01 7.88 11.46
N VAL A 366 4.91 7.58 10.52
CA VAL A 366 5.51 8.59 9.64
C VAL A 366 4.44 9.16 8.68
N THR A 367 3.66 8.31 8.02
CA THR A 367 2.55 8.74 7.14
C THR A 367 1.50 9.54 7.92
N ALA A 368 1.16 9.11 9.15
CA ALA A 368 0.25 9.86 10.03
C ALA A 368 0.80 11.25 10.38
N ALA A 369 2.09 11.39 10.61
CA ALA A 369 2.70 12.70 10.87
C ALA A 369 2.66 13.60 9.63
N VAL A 370 2.92 13.07 8.42
CA VAL A 370 2.78 13.83 7.17
C VAL A 370 1.32 14.29 7.00
N LEU A 371 0.36 13.41 7.21
CA LEU A 371 -1.06 13.75 7.14
C LEU A 371 -1.47 14.83 8.16
N ILE A 372 -0.94 14.77 9.40
CA ILE A 372 -1.15 15.84 10.39
C ILE A 372 -0.53 17.16 9.94
N ALA A 373 0.64 17.15 9.28
CA ALA A 373 1.23 18.38 8.73
C ALA A 373 0.33 19.01 7.67
N ASN A 374 -0.32 18.19 6.82
CA ASN A 374 -1.31 18.64 5.84
C ASN A 374 -2.53 19.23 6.55
N ILE A 375 -3.12 18.52 7.52
CA ILE A 375 -4.26 18.97 8.32
C ILE A 375 -3.98 20.33 8.99
N LEU A 376 -2.83 20.49 9.63
CA LEU A 376 -2.44 21.73 10.29
C LEU A 376 -2.19 22.89 9.34
N THR A 377 -2.07 22.64 8.04
CA THR A 377 -1.99 23.68 7.01
C THR A 377 -3.36 24.32 6.79
N ASP A 378 -4.41 23.53 6.78
CA ASP A 378 -5.79 23.96 6.53
C ASP A 378 -6.53 24.34 7.82
N ALA A 379 -6.26 23.60 8.92
CA ALA A 379 -6.92 23.78 10.22
C ALA A 379 -5.94 24.34 11.28
N THR A 380 -5.61 25.63 11.15
CA THR A 380 -4.61 26.31 12.02
C THR A 380 -5.00 26.33 13.51
N ASP A 381 -6.29 26.33 13.82
CA ASP A 381 -6.79 26.37 15.21
C ASP A 381 -6.42 25.09 15.99
N LEU A 382 -6.29 23.94 15.31
CA LEU A 382 -5.87 22.68 15.93
C LEU A 382 -4.43 22.76 16.48
N ALA A 383 -3.57 23.58 15.90
CA ALA A 383 -2.22 23.77 16.38
C ALA A 383 -2.19 24.35 17.82
N SER A 384 -3.15 25.22 18.16
CA SER A 384 -3.28 25.77 19.51
C SER A 384 -3.68 24.70 20.53
N ASP A 385 -4.66 23.85 20.18
CA ASP A 385 -5.09 22.75 21.05
C ASP A 385 -3.97 21.72 21.28
N LEU A 386 -3.27 21.34 20.21
CA LEU A 386 -2.14 20.40 20.27
C LEU A 386 -0.93 20.96 21.01
N SER A 387 -0.70 22.27 20.97
CA SER A 387 0.41 22.91 21.69
C SER A 387 0.31 22.75 23.21
N GLN A 388 -0.89 22.48 23.73
CA GLN A 388 -1.15 22.20 25.15
C GLN A 388 -0.96 20.72 25.51
N ASP A 389 -0.62 19.87 24.52
CA ASP A 389 -0.44 18.43 24.72
C ASP A 389 1.02 18.01 24.53
N PRO A 390 1.82 17.99 25.60
CA PRO A 390 3.24 17.64 25.49
C PRO A 390 3.46 16.18 25.10
N THR A 391 2.49 15.28 25.34
CA THR A 391 2.61 13.87 24.93
C THR A 391 2.51 13.71 23.43
N PHE A 392 1.75 14.57 22.75
CA PHE A 392 1.70 14.63 21.30
C PHE A 392 3.05 15.10 20.72
N LEU A 393 3.60 16.20 21.24
CA LEU A 393 4.89 16.71 20.79
C LEU A 393 6.03 15.70 21.05
N GLN A 394 6.01 15.02 22.20
CA GLN A 394 6.93 13.90 22.48
C GLN A 394 6.79 12.80 21.40
N GLY A 395 5.56 12.44 21.03
CA GLY A 395 5.27 11.47 20.00
C GLY A 395 5.86 11.85 18.64
N ILE A 396 5.80 13.13 18.26
CA ILE A 396 6.41 13.66 17.03
C ILE A 396 7.94 13.52 17.05
N PHE A 397 8.58 13.86 18.19
CA PHE A 397 10.02 13.66 18.35
C PHE A 397 10.44 12.17 18.34
N ASP A 398 9.59 11.27 18.84
CA ASP A 398 9.84 9.82 18.80
C ASP A 398 9.74 9.25 17.39
N ILE A 399 8.94 9.86 16.51
CA ILE A 399 8.79 9.46 15.10
C ILE A 399 9.95 9.96 14.25
N TYR A 400 10.58 11.07 14.60
CA TYR A 400 11.62 11.69 13.78
C TYR A 400 12.75 10.70 13.35
N PRO A 401 13.32 9.89 14.25
CA PRO A 401 14.33 8.89 13.85
C PRO A 401 13.82 7.81 12.90
N LEU A 402 12.49 7.53 12.95
CA LEU A 402 11.84 6.55 12.07
C LEU A 402 11.71 7.05 10.63
N ALA A 403 11.72 8.37 10.45
CA ALA A 403 11.70 9.03 9.14
C ALA A 403 13.10 9.21 8.53
N SER A 404 14.13 8.49 9.04
CA SER A 404 15.50 8.63 8.55
C SER A 404 15.58 8.23 7.07
N GLY A 405 16.12 9.14 6.24
CA GLY A 405 16.21 8.96 4.79
C GLY A 405 15.01 9.49 3.99
N ASP A 406 13.92 9.90 4.65
CA ASP A 406 12.77 10.56 4.02
C ASP A 406 12.78 12.06 4.35
N MET A 407 13.37 12.84 3.45
CA MET A 407 13.50 14.30 3.61
C MET A 407 12.14 15.02 3.63
N GLU A 408 11.13 14.45 3.00
CA GLU A 408 9.79 15.03 2.94
C GLU A 408 9.05 14.85 4.26
N ALA A 409 9.09 13.64 4.80
CA ALA A 409 8.56 13.32 6.13
C ALA A 409 9.30 14.10 7.24
N GLN A 410 10.62 14.20 7.21
CA GLN A 410 11.38 15.02 8.15
C GLN A 410 10.98 16.49 8.10
N SER A 411 10.79 17.05 6.89
CA SER A 411 10.31 18.42 6.70
C SER A 411 8.90 18.63 7.26
N ALA A 412 8.01 17.63 7.10
CA ALA A 412 6.66 17.64 7.66
C ALA A 412 6.70 17.65 9.20
N LEU A 413 7.52 16.80 9.81
CA LEU A 413 7.71 16.74 11.26
C LEU A 413 8.21 18.07 11.83
N TRP A 414 9.22 18.70 11.21
CA TRP A 414 9.69 20.02 11.62
C TRP A 414 8.63 21.11 11.42
N SER A 415 7.78 20.99 10.41
CA SER A 415 6.64 21.90 10.19
C SER A 415 5.63 21.81 11.35
N ILE A 416 5.32 20.60 11.81
CA ILE A 416 4.45 20.39 12.98
C ILE A 416 5.08 21.01 14.21
N ILE A 417 6.34 20.67 14.54
CA ILE A 417 7.05 21.17 15.71
C ILE A 417 7.08 22.70 15.70
N ALA A 418 7.42 23.32 14.57
CA ALA A 418 7.44 24.77 14.42
C ALA A 418 6.08 25.41 14.70
N ARG A 419 5.00 24.84 14.15
CA ARG A 419 3.64 25.35 14.34
C ARG A 419 3.20 25.25 15.79
N LEU A 420 3.42 24.10 16.44
CA LEU A 420 3.05 23.88 17.85
C LEU A 420 3.82 24.83 18.77
N LEU A 421 5.16 24.88 18.66
CA LEU A 421 5.98 25.74 19.49
C LEU A 421 5.74 27.24 19.24
N SER A 422 5.27 27.63 18.04
CA SER A 422 4.88 29.01 17.76
C SER A 422 3.60 29.44 18.47
N GLN A 423 2.71 28.50 18.84
CA GLN A 423 1.50 28.78 19.63
C GLN A 423 1.78 28.91 21.13
N VAL A 424 2.91 28.36 21.59
CA VAL A 424 3.32 28.44 22.99
C VAL A 424 3.77 29.85 23.31
N GLN A 425 3.00 30.59 24.13
CA GLN A 425 3.37 31.92 24.59
C GLN A 425 4.20 31.81 25.87
N GLU A 426 5.46 32.23 25.80
CA GLU A 426 6.40 32.16 26.92
C GLU A 426 5.91 32.85 28.17
N SER A 427 5.23 34.02 28.00
CA SER A 427 4.71 34.83 29.11
C SER A 427 3.52 34.19 29.86
N GLU A 428 2.83 33.22 29.24
CA GLU A 428 1.64 32.56 29.75
C GLU A 428 1.91 31.14 30.25
N MET A 429 3.12 30.62 29.99
CA MET A 429 3.51 29.26 30.37
C MET A 429 3.66 29.13 31.88
N SER A 430 2.97 28.13 32.45
CA SER A 430 3.17 27.83 33.88
C SER A 430 4.58 27.28 34.11
N PRO A 431 5.18 27.46 35.31
CA PRO A 431 6.49 26.85 35.61
C PRO A 431 6.51 25.32 35.46
N SER A 432 5.36 24.65 35.63
CA SER A 432 5.21 23.20 35.45
C SER A 432 5.27 22.81 33.99
N ASP A 433 4.60 23.57 33.13
CA ASP A 433 4.58 23.29 31.67
C ASP A 433 5.96 23.57 31.08
N LEU A 434 6.61 24.67 31.48
CA LEU A 434 7.98 24.99 31.08
C LEU A 434 8.96 23.88 31.48
N HIS A 435 8.84 23.34 32.70
CA HIS A 435 9.66 22.22 33.16
C HIS A 435 9.42 20.96 32.32
N LEU A 436 8.18 20.69 31.93
CA LEU A 436 7.81 19.54 31.10
C LEU A 436 8.41 19.62 29.68
N PHE A 437 8.33 20.79 29.04
CA PHE A 437 8.97 21.02 27.75
C PHE A 437 10.50 20.83 27.81
N VAL A 438 11.12 21.43 28.83
CA VAL A 438 12.59 21.33 29.00
C VAL A 438 13.02 19.88 29.28
N ALA A 439 12.27 19.15 30.12
CA ALA A 439 12.53 17.73 30.37
C ALA A 439 12.43 16.90 29.08
N MET A 440 11.43 17.18 28.24
CA MET A 440 11.28 16.53 26.94
C MET A 440 12.45 16.84 26.00
N PHE A 441 12.85 18.11 25.86
CA PHE A 441 14.00 18.48 25.01
C PHE A 441 15.31 17.87 25.52
N ALA A 442 15.50 17.79 26.83
CA ALA A 442 16.66 17.12 27.44
C ALA A 442 16.73 15.63 27.09
N THR A 443 15.57 14.95 26.90
CA THR A 443 15.59 13.54 26.42
C THR A 443 15.91 13.41 24.93
N LYS A 444 15.94 14.50 24.17
CA LYS A 444 16.16 14.57 22.72
C LYS A 444 17.39 15.38 22.32
N VAL A 445 18.35 15.50 23.24
CA VAL A 445 19.57 16.29 23.05
C VAL A 445 20.28 15.92 21.77
N ASP A 446 20.61 14.62 21.60
CA ASP A 446 21.37 14.13 20.45
C ASP A 446 20.69 14.50 19.12
N LEU A 447 19.38 14.30 19.03
CA LEU A 447 18.59 14.64 17.84
C LEU A 447 18.62 16.14 17.54
N ILE A 448 18.41 16.97 18.57
CA ILE A 448 18.37 18.43 18.38
C ILE A 448 19.77 18.98 18.05
N GLU A 449 20.83 18.42 18.63
CA GLU A 449 22.23 18.80 18.34
C GLU A 449 22.62 18.42 16.91
N ASP A 450 22.27 17.22 16.45
CA ASP A 450 22.55 16.78 15.08
C ASP A 450 21.86 17.72 14.08
N GLU A 451 20.62 18.09 14.32
CA GLU A 451 19.87 18.99 13.46
C GLU A 451 20.41 20.45 13.47
N LEU A 452 20.95 20.90 14.60
CA LEU A 452 21.65 22.20 14.67
C LEU A 452 22.96 22.20 13.89
N LEU A 453 23.70 21.08 13.90
CA LEU A 453 24.96 20.93 13.16
C LEU A 453 24.71 20.86 11.64
N ASP A 454 23.71 20.10 11.21
CA ASP A 454 23.34 19.99 9.79
C ASP A 454 22.87 21.33 9.23
N HIS A 455 22.18 22.15 10.04
CA HIS A 455 21.78 23.49 9.62
C HIS A 455 22.97 24.40 9.30
N GLN A 456 24.09 24.27 9.99
CA GLN A 456 25.29 25.06 9.71
C GLN A 456 25.92 24.74 8.35
N LEU A 457 25.73 23.51 7.86
CA LEU A 457 26.27 23.08 6.56
C LEU A 457 25.37 23.59 5.41
N ASP A 458 24.06 23.62 5.60
CA ASP A 458 23.11 24.09 4.59
C ASP A 458 23.21 25.61 4.30
N ASP A 459 23.46 26.43 5.34
CA ASP A 459 23.62 27.89 5.17
C ASP A 459 24.88 28.26 4.36
N VAL A 460 25.88 27.38 4.26
CA VAL A 460 27.12 27.61 3.51
C VAL A 460 26.98 27.28 2.01
N GLU A 461 26.05 26.40 1.63
CA GLU A 461 25.91 25.88 0.26
C GLU A 461 24.81 26.59 -0.58
N HIS A 462 23.87 27.32 0.03
CA HIS A 462 22.65 27.77 -0.65
C HIS A 462 22.40 29.29 -0.68
N GLU A 463 23.33 30.10 -1.19
CA GLU A 463 23.02 31.48 -1.63
C GLU A 463 22.30 31.55 -3.01
N SER A 464 21.99 30.43 -3.67
CA SER A 464 21.62 30.46 -5.10
C SER A 464 20.30 29.80 -5.53
N SER A 465 19.39 29.32 -4.63
CA SER A 465 18.13 28.70 -5.07
C SER A 465 16.90 29.18 -4.32
N ALA A 466 16.03 29.92 -5.01
CA ALA A 466 14.82 30.57 -4.47
C ALA A 466 13.64 29.61 -4.14
N THR A 467 13.73 28.31 -4.42
CA THR A 467 12.61 27.35 -4.25
C THR A 467 12.70 26.51 -2.96
N CYS A 468 13.82 26.55 -2.24
CA CYS A 468 14.03 25.81 -0.98
C CYS A 468 13.59 26.59 0.28
N GLY A 469 13.15 27.84 0.14
CA GLY A 469 13.03 28.80 1.27
C GLY A 469 12.00 28.47 2.35
N THR A 470 10.94 27.70 2.07
CA THR A 470 9.88 27.44 3.06
C THR A 470 10.20 26.26 3.97
N LYS A 471 10.84 25.22 3.46
CA LYS A 471 11.18 23.99 4.22
C LYS A 471 12.30 24.25 5.26
N VAL A 472 13.34 24.99 4.86
CA VAL A 472 14.44 25.45 5.74
C VAL A 472 13.92 26.36 6.87
N ASN A 473 12.87 27.16 6.57
CA ASN A 473 12.31 28.09 7.53
C ASN A 473 11.60 27.40 8.71
N ALA A 474 10.85 26.32 8.49
CA ALA A 474 10.12 25.63 9.56
C ALA A 474 11.07 25.01 10.60
N ARG A 475 12.10 24.28 10.16
CA ARG A 475 13.15 23.71 11.04
C ARG A 475 13.84 24.82 11.86
N ARG A 476 14.24 25.91 11.22
CA ARG A 476 14.87 27.06 11.88
C ARG A 476 13.94 27.71 12.92
N ILE A 477 12.66 27.88 12.61
CA ILE A 477 11.66 28.42 13.55
C ILE A 477 11.55 27.50 14.77
N ALA A 478 11.41 26.19 14.57
CA ALA A 478 11.31 25.21 15.64
C ALA A 478 12.51 25.24 16.58
N LEU A 479 13.71 25.15 16.02
CA LEU A 479 14.97 25.19 16.78
C LEU A 479 15.16 26.50 17.55
N LYS A 480 14.78 27.63 16.95
CA LYS A 480 14.78 28.93 17.64
C LYS A 480 13.81 28.95 18.83
N ARG A 481 12.61 28.41 18.65
CA ARG A 481 11.63 28.34 19.76
C ARG A 481 12.08 27.41 20.88
N ILE A 482 12.71 26.28 20.57
CA ILE A 482 13.36 25.41 21.56
C ILE A 482 14.40 26.21 22.36
N PHE A 483 15.27 26.96 21.69
CA PHE A 483 16.27 27.80 22.34
C PHE A 483 15.66 28.86 23.26
N ASP A 484 14.63 29.55 22.80
CA ASP A 484 13.93 30.58 23.60
C ASP A 484 13.34 29.97 24.89
N ILE A 485 12.67 28.80 24.80
CA ILE A 485 12.12 28.05 25.95
C ILE A 485 13.22 27.62 26.93
N LEU A 486 14.33 27.06 26.44
CA LEU A 486 15.48 26.66 27.27
C LEU A 486 16.10 27.85 28.00
N THR A 487 16.24 29.00 27.31
CA THR A 487 16.80 30.24 27.88
C THR A 487 15.88 30.80 28.99
N GLN A 488 14.59 30.80 28.76
CA GLN A 488 13.62 31.21 29.78
C GLN A 488 13.70 30.35 31.05
N TRP A 489 13.73 29.02 30.86
CA TRP A 489 13.86 28.08 31.97
C TRP A 489 15.14 28.33 32.79
N LYS A 490 16.28 28.50 32.09
CA LYS A 490 17.57 28.77 32.76
C LYS A 490 17.53 30.06 33.60
N SER A 491 16.91 31.13 33.09
CA SER A 491 16.77 32.39 33.81
C SER A 491 15.93 32.25 35.08
N LEU A 492 14.87 31.46 35.07
CA LEU A 492 14.00 31.20 36.23
C LEU A 492 14.67 30.27 37.25
N GLU A 493 15.50 29.32 36.84
CA GLU A 493 16.25 28.45 37.75
C GLU A 493 17.37 29.19 38.46
N ASP A 494 18.07 30.12 37.82
CA ASP A 494 19.09 30.96 38.43
C ASP A 494 18.50 31.86 39.53
N ASP A 495 17.25 32.31 39.38
CA ASP A 495 16.53 33.04 40.40
C ASP A 495 16.07 32.14 41.57
N LYS A 496 15.69 30.88 41.32
CA LYS A 496 15.25 29.90 42.35
C LYS A 496 16.43 29.32 43.15
N LYS A 497 17.61 29.11 42.54
CA LYS A 497 18.82 28.66 43.26
C LYS A 497 19.18 29.57 44.47
N LYS A 498 18.60 30.79 44.52
CA LYS A 498 18.69 31.68 45.66
C LYS A 498 17.70 31.34 46.81
N VAL A 499 16.72 30.44 46.61
CA VAL A 499 15.57 30.29 47.53
C VAL A 499 15.30 28.86 48.02
N SER A 500 15.54 27.77 47.28
CA SER A 500 15.31 26.41 47.81
C SER A 500 15.90 25.28 46.97
N LYS A 501 16.37 24.19 47.64
CA LYS A 501 16.68 22.89 47.06
C LYS A 501 15.38 22.08 46.96
N GLY A 502 14.84 21.95 45.79
CA GLY A 502 13.69 21.07 45.50
C GLY A 502 14.04 20.07 44.41
N GLU A 503 13.70 18.81 44.66
CA GLU A 503 13.97 17.64 43.80
C GLU A 503 13.18 17.72 42.47
N ASN A 504 13.86 18.01 41.36
CA ASN A 504 13.37 17.69 40.03
C ASN A 504 14.55 17.41 39.12
N TYR A 505 14.69 16.15 38.67
CA TYR A 505 15.79 15.64 37.85
C TYR A 505 15.65 16.01 36.38
N ILE A 506 15.87 17.28 36.02
CA ILE A 506 16.37 17.59 34.67
C ILE A 506 17.88 17.55 34.75
N ASN A 507 18.55 16.87 33.83
CA ASN A 507 19.98 16.93 33.75
C ASN A 507 20.39 18.35 33.27
N GLU A 508 20.84 19.20 34.19
CA GLU A 508 21.27 20.56 33.86
C GLU A 508 22.40 20.59 32.85
N GLU A 509 23.23 19.52 32.78
CA GLU A 509 24.34 19.39 31.82
C GLU A 509 23.83 19.27 30.40
N ASP A 510 22.75 18.49 30.16
CA ASP A 510 22.14 18.33 28.83
C ASP A 510 21.50 19.64 28.35
N VAL A 511 20.86 20.38 29.25
CA VAL A 511 20.30 21.70 28.93
C VAL A 511 21.41 22.71 28.59
N ASP A 512 22.51 22.71 29.36
CA ASP A 512 23.64 23.59 29.11
C ASP A 512 24.35 23.24 27.82
N ASN A 513 24.46 21.97 27.47
CA ASN A 513 24.99 21.49 26.20
C ASN A 513 24.16 21.99 25.02
N LEU A 514 22.82 21.80 25.06
CA LEU A 514 21.91 22.31 24.05
C LEU A 514 22.00 23.83 23.89
N LEU A 515 22.00 24.58 24.98
CA LEU A 515 22.14 26.03 24.93
C LEU A 515 23.46 26.45 24.31
N ASN A 516 24.56 25.77 24.66
CA ASN A 516 25.86 26.04 24.09
C ASN A 516 25.93 25.72 22.59
N CYS A 517 25.27 24.64 22.15
CA CYS A 517 25.17 24.27 20.74
C CYS A 517 24.35 25.33 19.98
N CYS A 518 23.21 25.74 20.49
CA CYS A 518 22.39 26.81 19.93
C CYS A 518 23.16 28.15 19.84
N HIS A 519 23.92 28.53 20.88
CA HIS A 519 24.74 29.74 20.86
C HIS A 519 25.87 29.70 19.81
N LYS A 520 26.48 28.55 19.57
CA LYS A 520 27.47 28.39 18.50
C LYS A 520 26.82 28.56 17.12
N THR A 521 25.63 28.00 16.94
CA THR A 521 24.92 28.06 15.66
C THR A 521 24.47 29.48 15.32
N TRP A 522 23.87 30.21 16.29
CA TRP A 522 23.35 31.56 16.04
C TRP A 522 24.30 32.70 16.43
N GLY A 523 25.25 32.45 17.30
CA GLY A 523 26.24 33.46 17.70
C GLY A 523 27.24 33.84 16.62
N SER A 524 27.48 32.96 15.65
CA SER A 524 28.32 33.25 14.48
C SER A 524 27.65 34.17 13.45
N CYS A 525 26.31 34.17 13.37
CA CYS A 525 25.54 35.02 12.45
C CYS A 525 25.49 36.51 12.84
N THR A 526 25.85 36.87 14.08
CA THR A 526 25.77 38.28 14.54
C THR A 526 27.05 39.07 14.39
N MET A 527 28.18 38.45 13.97
CA MET A 527 29.47 39.12 13.86
C MET A 527 29.77 39.71 12.47
N ASP A 528 28.99 39.43 11.43
CA ASP A 528 29.27 39.91 10.07
C ASP A 528 28.58 41.22 9.69
N HIS A 529 27.98 41.94 10.65
CA HIS A 529 27.33 43.24 10.43
C HIS A 529 27.85 44.35 11.36
N SER A 530 29.16 44.39 11.64
CA SER A 530 29.76 45.54 12.30
C SER A 530 30.96 46.07 11.52
#